data_2934a5e4451750a21c03f953a660ad14
#
_entry.id   2934a5e4451750a21c03f953a660ad14
#
_cell.length_a   1.000
_cell.length_b   1.000
_cell.length_c   1.000
_cell.angle_alpha   90.00
_cell.angle_beta   90.00
_cell.angle_gamma   90.00
#
_symmetry.space_group_name_H-M   'P 1'
#
loop_
_entity.id
_entity.type
_entity.pdbx_description
1 polymer ?
#
loop_
_entity_poly.entity_id
_entity_poly.type
_entity_poly.pdbx_seq_one_letter_code
_entity_poly.pdbx_strand_id
1 'polypeptide(L)'
;EIGNVPNVELRALIPNVRGVQRAIDCGCKKVKLNFSASRQHNLHNLNMTPEQSVAGFVSCVELAQANGIAISGSISMPFASPWEGRTPVEDVDAIIEAYLSVGIDEISLSDASGMAVPNQVRALCAHVLEKYPQASWWLHFHNTRGMAMANIIAAMDAGMTRFDSAFGGLGGC
;
A
#
# COMPACT_ATOMS: atom_id res chain seq x y z
N GLU A 1 23.40 6.83 -6.89
CA GLU A 1 22.57 8.05 -6.96
C GLU A 1 21.65 7.93 -8.17
N ILE A 2 20.34 7.85 -7.91
CA ILE A 2 19.35 7.89 -8.99
C ILE A 2 19.06 9.38 -9.19
N GLY A 3 19.69 10.00 -10.19
CA GLY A 3 19.45 11.39 -10.57
C GLY A 3 18.07 11.60 -11.14
N ASN A 4 17.73 12.84 -11.48
CA ASN A 4 16.50 13.16 -12.20
C ASN A 4 16.49 12.46 -13.55
N VAL A 5 15.71 11.39 -13.67
CA VAL A 5 15.47 10.69 -14.93
C VAL A 5 14.25 11.34 -15.58
N PRO A 6 14.36 11.89 -16.79
CA PRO A 6 13.23 12.53 -17.47
C PRO A 6 12.07 11.55 -17.64
N ASN A 7 10.85 12.01 -17.35
CA ASN A 7 9.60 11.24 -17.48
C ASN A 7 9.50 10.02 -16.51
N VAL A 8 10.28 10.01 -15.43
CA VAL A 8 10.19 8.99 -14.38
C VAL A 8 9.80 9.65 -13.06
N GLU A 9 8.73 9.18 -12.44
CA GLU A 9 8.34 9.56 -11.08
C GLU A 9 9.02 8.60 -10.09
N LEU A 10 9.91 9.11 -9.27
CA LEU A 10 10.54 8.35 -8.19
C LEU A 10 9.67 8.39 -6.94
N ARG A 11 9.33 7.20 -6.41
CA ARG A 11 8.55 7.02 -5.19
C ARG A 11 9.39 6.28 -4.14
N ALA A 12 9.38 6.77 -2.91
CA ALA A 12 10.00 6.08 -1.79
C ALA A 12 8.92 5.46 -0.90
N LEU A 13 9.06 4.17 -0.57
CA LEU A 13 8.23 3.53 0.44
C LEU A 13 8.72 3.95 1.83
N ILE A 14 7.81 4.44 2.68
CA ILE A 14 8.14 4.97 3.99
C ILE A 14 7.19 4.44 5.06
N PRO A 15 7.68 4.20 6.29
CA PRO A 15 6.85 3.69 7.39
C PRO A 15 6.29 4.79 8.32
N ASN A 16 6.88 5.98 8.33
CA ASN A 16 6.60 7.01 9.34
C ASN A 16 7.19 8.38 8.95
N VAL A 17 7.01 9.37 9.82
CA VAL A 17 7.49 10.75 9.64
C VAL A 17 9.01 10.85 9.42
N ARG A 18 9.81 9.97 10.03
CA ARG A 18 11.27 9.94 9.79
C ARG A 18 11.59 9.50 8.36
N GLY A 19 10.76 8.59 7.80
CA GLY A 19 10.85 8.20 6.41
C GLY A 19 10.53 9.36 5.47
N VAL A 20 9.51 10.19 5.79
CA VAL A 20 9.20 11.41 5.04
C VAL A 20 10.39 12.36 5.05
N GLN A 21 10.99 12.64 6.22
CA GLN A 21 12.15 13.51 6.34
C GLN A 21 13.32 13.02 5.49
N ARG A 22 13.63 11.73 5.53
CA ARG A 22 14.69 11.15 4.69
C ARG A 22 14.39 11.26 3.20
N ALA A 23 13.13 11.13 2.79
CA ALA A 23 12.73 11.33 1.41
C ALA A 23 12.93 12.79 0.96
N ILE A 24 12.62 13.77 1.84
CA ILE A 24 12.90 15.20 1.62
C ILE A 24 14.40 15.40 1.40
N ASP A 25 15.23 14.91 2.33
CA ASP A 25 16.69 15.07 2.31
C ASP A 25 17.31 14.45 1.02
N CYS A 26 16.67 13.41 0.47
CA CYS A 26 17.07 12.76 -0.78
C CYS A 26 16.48 13.40 -2.04
N GLY A 27 15.64 14.42 -1.92
CA GLY A 27 15.01 15.08 -3.06
C GLY A 27 13.90 14.28 -3.74
N CYS A 28 13.30 13.29 -3.06
CA CYS A 28 12.14 12.56 -3.57
C CYS A 28 10.95 13.51 -3.78
N LYS A 29 10.15 13.23 -4.80
CA LYS A 29 8.95 14.01 -5.12
C LYS A 29 7.66 13.33 -4.68
N LYS A 30 7.72 12.03 -4.42
CA LYS A 30 6.56 11.25 -3.94
C LYS A 30 6.97 10.19 -2.95
N VAL A 31 6.14 9.99 -1.93
CA VAL A 31 6.30 8.93 -0.95
C VAL A 31 5.06 8.04 -0.90
N LYS A 32 5.24 6.77 -0.53
CA LYS A 32 4.17 5.81 -0.29
C LYS A 32 4.23 5.42 1.19
N LEU A 33 3.26 5.86 1.98
CA LEU A 33 3.15 5.53 3.40
C LEU A 33 2.58 4.13 3.57
N ASN A 34 3.35 3.23 4.19
CA ASN A 34 2.97 1.83 4.35
C ASN A 34 2.33 1.56 5.72
N PHE A 35 1.27 0.79 5.69
CA PHE A 35 0.58 0.27 6.87
C PHE A 35 0.15 -1.18 6.61
N SER A 36 -0.02 -1.99 7.66
CA SER A 36 -0.45 -3.38 7.48
C SER A 36 -1.81 -3.64 8.10
N ALA A 37 -2.66 -4.36 7.37
CA ALA A 37 -3.92 -4.89 7.88
C ALA A 37 -3.70 -6.05 8.88
N SER A 38 -2.51 -6.66 8.89
CA SER A 38 -2.11 -7.63 9.91
C SER A 38 -1.42 -6.93 11.06
N ARG A 39 -1.95 -7.10 12.29
CA ARG A 39 -1.35 -6.53 13.50
C ARG A 39 0.06 -7.08 13.74
N GLN A 40 0.25 -8.37 13.57
CA GLN A 40 1.55 -9.00 13.78
C GLN A 40 2.57 -8.55 12.73
N HIS A 41 2.16 -8.48 11.46
CA HIS A 41 3.03 -7.95 10.42
C HIS A 41 3.41 -6.48 10.68
N ASN A 42 2.47 -5.65 11.13
CA ASN A 42 2.77 -4.25 11.45
C ASN A 42 3.81 -4.13 12.57
N LEU A 43 3.66 -4.93 13.65
CA LEU A 43 4.62 -5.01 14.74
C LEU A 43 6.00 -5.49 14.28
N HIS A 44 6.06 -6.58 13.50
CA HIS A 44 7.33 -7.14 13.02
C HIS A 44 8.04 -6.24 12.02
N ASN A 45 7.29 -5.63 11.09
CA ASN A 45 7.85 -4.86 9.98
C ASN A 45 8.15 -3.41 10.36
N LEU A 46 7.28 -2.77 11.14
CA LEU A 46 7.37 -1.35 11.48
C LEU A 46 7.75 -1.09 12.93
N ASN A 47 7.77 -2.12 13.78
CA ASN A 47 7.91 -2.00 15.24
C ASN A 47 6.90 -1.01 15.84
N MET A 48 5.68 -1.01 15.31
CA MET A 48 4.58 -0.12 15.70
C MET A 48 3.28 -0.91 15.77
N THR A 49 2.40 -0.57 16.72
CA THR A 49 1.04 -1.08 16.69
C THR A 49 0.23 -0.40 15.57
N PRO A 50 -0.89 -0.99 15.10
CA PRO A 50 -1.78 -0.33 14.16
C PRO A 50 -2.21 1.07 14.60
N GLU A 51 -2.56 1.23 15.87
CA GLU A 51 -3.01 2.49 16.44
C GLU A 51 -1.88 3.56 16.41
N GLN A 52 -0.64 3.17 16.70
CA GLN A 52 0.52 4.06 16.60
C GLN A 52 0.79 4.49 15.16
N SER A 53 0.63 3.58 14.21
CA SER A 53 0.81 3.88 12.79
C SER A 53 -0.22 4.90 12.29
N VAL A 54 -1.51 4.68 12.60
CA VAL A 54 -2.59 5.61 12.22
C VAL A 54 -2.40 6.98 12.86
N ALA A 55 -2.02 7.03 14.15
CA ALA A 55 -1.75 8.29 14.84
C ALA A 55 -0.63 9.12 14.18
N GLY A 56 0.30 8.44 13.48
CA GLY A 56 1.39 9.09 12.76
C GLY A 56 1.02 9.62 11.36
N PHE A 57 -0.16 9.30 10.81
CA PHE A 57 -0.53 9.68 9.45
C PHE A 57 -0.59 11.18 9.24
N VAL A 58 -1.23 11.91 10.16
CA VAL A 58 -1.35 13.38 10.10
C VAL A 58 0.02 14.03 9.96
N SER A 59 0.97 13.67 10.86
CA SER A 59 2.31 14.24 10.83
C SER A 59 3.08 13.90 9.54
N CYS A 60 2.86 12.72 8.95
CA CYS A 60 3.44 12.35 7.67
C CYS A 60 2.90 13.22 6.54
N VAL A 61 1.59 13.44 6.51
CA VAL A 61 0.91 14.25 5.48
C VAL A 61 1.33 15.72 5.59
N GLU A 62 1.28 16.30 6.80
CA GLU A 62 1.67 17.69 7.04
C GLU A 62 3.12 17.95 6.62
N LEU A 63 4.05 17.07 7.02
CA LEU A 63 5.46 17.21 6.66
C LEU A 63 5.68 17.08 5.14
N ALA A 64 5.02 16.13 4.48
CA ALA A 64 5.12 15.94 3.04
C ALA A 64 4.58 17.17 2.28
N GLN A 65 3.39 17.65 2.65
CA GLN A 65 2.74 18.81 2.02
C GLN A 65 3.56 20.10 2.20
N ALA A 66 4.07 20.33 3.41
CA ALA A 66 4.93 21.50 3.70
C ALA A 66 6.19 21.55 2.84
N ASN A 67 6.63 20.41 2.29
CA ASN A 67 7.81 20.30 1.44
C ASN A 67 7.50 20.00 -0.03
N GLY A 68 6.24 20.10 -0.45
CA GLY A 68 5.81 19.87 -1.83
C GLY A 68 6.01 18.44 -2.32
N ILE A 69 5.96 17.46 -1.40
CA ILE A 69 6.06 16.03 -1.69
C ILE A 69 4.66 15.44 -1.75
N ALA A 70 4.35 14.74 -2.84
CA ALA A 70 3.11 13.98 -2.95
C ALA A 70 3.17 12.74 -2.04
N ILE A 71 2.03 12.38 -1.43
CA ILE A 71 1.93 11.21 -0.55
C ILE A 71 0.80 10.30 -0.99
N SER A 72 1.06 8.99 -1.02
CA SER A 72 0.09 7.94 -1.28
C SER A 72 0.13 6.90 -0.15
N GLY A 73 -0.90 6.08 -0.04
CA GLY A 73 -1.01 5.00 0.94
C GLY A 73 -0.66 3.62 0.36
N SER A 74 -0.26 2.70 1.23
CA SER A 74 -0.12 1.28 0.89
C SER A 74 -0.61 0.43 2.06
N ILE A 75 -1.51 -0.50 1.77
CA ILE A 75 -2.03 -1.48 2.74
C ILE A 75 -1.38 -2.83 2.45
N SER A 76 -0.48 -3.26 3.34
CA SER A 76 0.09 -4.59 3.30
C SER A 76 -0.88 -5.62 3.91
N MET A 77 -0.84 -6.86 3.44
CA MET A 77 -1.67 -7.97 3.93
C MET A 77 -3.20 -7.73 3.85
N PRO A 78 -3.76 -7.07 2.81
CA PRO A 78 -5.19 -6.79 2.75
C PRO A 78 -6.03 -8.04 2.45
N PHE A 79 -5.42 -9.13 1.98
CA PHE A 79 -6.10 -10.37 1.63
C PHE A 79 -5.94 -11.45 2.70
N ALA A 80 -4.69 -11.66 3.12
CA ALA A 80 -4.34 -12.64 4.14
C ALA A 80 -2.95 -12.36 4.72
N SER A 81 -2.73 -12.82 5.96
CA SER A 81 -1.42 -12.83 6.60
C SER A 81 -1.05 -14.23 7.10
N PRO A 82 0.25 -14.54 7.22
CA PRO A 82 0.69 -15.83 7.76
C PRO A 82 0.38 -16.00 9.26
N TRP A 83 0.05 -14.94 9.97
CA TRP A 83 -0.25 -14.97 11.41
C TRP A 83 -1.74 -15.07 11.71
N GLU A 84 -2.57 -14.26 11.05
CA GLU A 84 -4.01 -14.16 11.33
C GLU A 84 -4.89 -14.88 10.29
N GLY A 85 -4.28 -15.36 9.19
CA GLY A 85 -5.02 -15.97 8.09
C GLY A 85 -5.72 -14.92 7.22
N ARG A 86 -6.98 -15.15 6.86
CA ARG A 86 -7.76 -14.22 6.01
C ARG A 86 -7.99 -12.90 6.74
N THR A 87 -7.69 -11.80 6.07
CA THR A 87 -7.96 -10.46 6.58
C THR A 87 -9.45 -10.12 6.44
N PRO A 88 -10.14 -9.70 7.51
CA PRO A 88 -11.49 -9.18 7.43
C PRO A 88 -11.54 -7.90 6.56
N VAL A 89 -12.60 -7.75 5.78
CA VAL A 89 -12.75 -6.57 4.91
C VAL A 89 -12.92 -5.29 5.75
N GLU A 90 -13.50 -5.40 6.92
CA GLU A 90 -13.70 -4.30 7.86
C GLU A 90 -12.38 -3.71 8.35
N ASP A 91 -11.35 -4.53 8.53
CA ASP A 91 -10.01 -4.08 8.93
C ASP A 91 -9.34 -3.31 7.78
N VAL A 92 -9.56 -3.74 6.53
CA VAL A 92 -9.08 -3.02 5.34
C VAL A 92 -9.81 -1.70 5.19
N ASP A 93 -11.14 -1.69 5.36
CA ASP A 93 -11.97 -0.49 5.31
C ASP A 93 -11.52 0.56 6.34
N ALA A 94 -11.28 0.15 7.58
CA ALA A 94 -10.82 1.06 8.63
C ALA A 94 -9.50 1.77 8.26
N ILE A 95 -8.59 1.07 7.58
CA ILE A 95 -7.32 1.66 7.11
C ILE A 95 -7.56 2.61 5.94
N ILE A 96 -8.43 2.24 5.00
CA ILE A 96 -8.80 3.10 3.87
C ILE A 96 -9.40 4.41 4.39
N GLU A 97 -10.33 4.32 5.33
CA GLU A 97 -10.98 5.48 5.96
C GLU A 97 -9.96 6.36 6.70
N ALA A 98 -8.99 5.75 7.38
CA ALA A 98 -7.91 6.50 8.03
C ALA A 98 -7.03 7.24 7.01
N TYR A 99 -6.69 6.64 5.86
CA TYR A 99 -5.97 7.33 4.80
C TYR A 99 -6.78 8.47 4.19
N LEU A 100 -8.04 8.22 3.85
CA LEU A 100 -8.93 9.24 3.27
C LEU A 100 -9.16 10.42 4.22
N SER A 101 -9.25 10.16 5.53
CA SER A 101 -9.45 11.22 6.54
C SER A 101 -8.30 12.23 6.62
N VAL A 102 -7.11 11.85 6.20
CA VAL A 102 -5.91 12.72 6.14
C VAL A 102 -5.58 13.19 4.72
N GLY A 103 -6.48 12.93 3.75
CA GLY A 103 -6.32 13.39 2.36
C GLY A 103 -5.43 12.50 1.49
N ILE A 104 -5.20 11.26 1.89
CA ILE A 104 -4.51 10.26 1.05
C ILE A 104 -5.58 9.46 0.29
N ASP A 105 -5.72 9.73 -1.01
CA ASP A 105 -6.70 9.11 -1.90
C ASP A 105 -6.09 8.17 -2.97
N GLU A 106 -4.78 8.15 -3.14
CA GLU A 106 -4.07 7.15 -3.93
C GLU A 106 -3.61 6.01 -3.00
N ILE A 107 -4.22 4.83 -3.11
CA ILE A 107 -4.01 3.71 -2.18
C ILE A 107 -3.64 2.44 -2.96
N SER A 108 -2.64 1.70 -2.45
CA SER A 108 -2.22 0.41 -2.96
C SER A 108 -2.64 -0.73 -2.03
N LEU A 109 -3.23 -1.79 -2.60
CA LEU A 109 -3.46 -3.06 -1.90
C LEU A 109 -2.31 -4.02 -2.24
N SER A 110 -1.53 -4.41 -1.24
CA SER A 110 -0.29 -5.18 -1.42
C SER A 110 -0.37 -6.57 -0.79
N ASP A 111 -0.41 -7.61 -1.63
CA ASP A 111 -0.29 -9.01 -1.18
C ASP A 111 1.17 -9.32 -0.84
N ALA A 112 1.68 -8.75 0.24
CA ALA A 112 3.08 -8.87 0.63
C ALA A 112 3.49 -10.31 0.99
N SER A 113 2.54 -11.17 1.38
CA SER A 113 2.80 -12.59 1.69
C SER A 113 2.68 -13.52 0.49
N GLY A 114 2.08 -13.08 -0.62
CA GLY A 114 1.73 -13.92 -1.76
C GLY A 114 0.68 -14.99 -1.42
N MET A 115 -0.16 -14.72 -0.41
CA MET A 115 -1.20 -15.65 0.06
C MET A 115 -2.57 -15.40 -0.56
N ALA A 116 -2.74 -14.30 -1.27
CA ALA A 116 -3.99 -13.97 -1.93
C ALA A 116 -4.39 -15.04 -2.96
N VAL A 117 -5.69 -15.28 -3.08
CA VAL A 117 -6.28 -16.15 -4.10
C VAL A 117 -7.31 -15.37 -4.93
N PRO A 118 -7.55 -15.77 -6.21
CA PRO A 118 -8.31 -14.96 -7.16
C PRO A 118 -9.71 -14.54 -6.71
N ASN A 119 -10.43 -15.40 -6.01
CA ASN A 119 -11.77 -15.07 -5.51
C ASN A 119 -11.76 -14.00 -4.41
N GLN A 120 -10.77 -14.03 -3.52
CA GLN A 120 -10.57 -12.98 -2.51
C GLN A 120 -10.20 -11.65 -3.17
N VAL A 121 -9.28 -11.69 -4.14
CA VAL A 121 -8.85 -10.51 -4.90
C VAL A 121 -10.04 -9.88 -5.61
N ARG A 122 -10.81 -10.65 -6.38
CA ARG A 122 -12.00 -10.14 -7.07
C ARG A 122 -12.99 -9.51 -6.12
N ALA A 123 -13.27 -10.17 -4.99
CA ALA A 123 -14.24 -9.68 -4.02
C ALA A 123 -13.79 -8.35 -3.37
N LEU A 124 -12.54 -8.26 -2.91
CA LEU A 124 -12.01 -7.05 -2.29
C LEU A 124 -11.89 -5.91 -3.31
N CYS A 125 -11.42 -6.19 -4.54
CA CYS A 125 -11.32 -5.18 -5.58
C CYS A 125 -12.69 -4.60 -5.96
N ALA A 126 -13.70 -5.44 -6.14
CA ALA A 126 -15.06 -4.99 -6.42
C ALA A 126 -15.60 -4.12 -5.25
N HIS A 127 -15.41 -4.57 -4.01
CA HIS A 127 -15.82 -3.86 -2.81
C HIS A 127 -15.21 -2.45 -2.71
N VAL A 128 -13.89 -2.32 -2.87
CA VAL A 128 -13.24 -1.01 -2.73
C VAL A 128 -13.57 -0.06 -3.88
N LEU A 129 -13.75 -0.57 -5.09
CA LEU A 129 -14.18 0.24 -6.24
C LEU A 129 -15.61 0.79 -6.05
N GLU A 130 -16.51 -0.01 -5.47
CA GLU A 130 -17.89 0.39 -5.20
C GLU A 130 -17.98 1.36 -4.02
N LYS A 131 -17.33 1.00 -2.90
CA LYS A 131 -17.44 1.76 -1.64
C LYS A 131 -16.66 3.06 -1.63
N TYR A 132 -15.52 3.11 -2.33
CA TYR A 132 -14.59 4.26 -2.33
C TYR A 132 -14.28 4.75 -3.75
N PRO A 133 -15.27 5.21 -4.52
CA PRO A 133 -15.09 5.63 -5.93
C PRO A 133 -14.20 6.87 -6.06
N GLN A 134 -13.97 7.63 -4.98
CA GLN A 134 -13.09 8.78 -4.94
C GLN A 134 -11.60 8.40 -4.88
N ALA A 135 -11.27 7.15 -4.51
CA ALA A 135 -9.90 6.71 -4.36
C ALA A 135 -9.30 6.18 -5.68
N SER A 136 -8.01 6.36 -5.83
CA SER A 136 -7.18 5.83 -6.92
C SER A 136 -6.49 4.56 -6.47
N TRP A 137 -6.76 3.45 -7.12
CA TRP A 137 -6.29 2.14 -6.68
C TRP A 137 -5.08 1.65 -7.44
N TRP A 138 -4.12 1.06 -6.71
CA TRP A 138 -2.98 0.30 -7.22
C TRP A 138 -2.97 -1.08 -6.59
N LEU A 139 -2.39 -2.06 -7.29
CA LEU A 139 -2.24 -3.42 -6.79
C LEU A 139 -0.79 -3.88 -6.91
N HIS A 140 -0.36 -4.60 -5.88
CA HIS A 140 0.94 -5.25 -5.81
C HIS A 140 0.77 -6.70 -5.36
N PHE A 141 1.32 -7.65 -6.13
CA PHE A 141 1.22 -9.07 -5.82
C PHE A 141 2.58 -9.71 -5.78
N HIS A 142 2.92 -10.34 -4.66
CA HIS A 142 4.04 -11.26 -4.56
C HIS A 142 3.68 -12.62 -5.18
N ASN A 143 4.66 -13.28 -5.78
CA ASN A 143 4.47 -14.57 -6.47
C ASN A 143 4.96 -15.77 -5.64
N THR A 144 4.98 -15.65 -4.33
CA THR A 144 5.49 -16.67 -3.40
C THR A 144 4.86 -18.05 -3.61
N ARG A 145 3.58 -18.07 -3.95
CA ARG A 145 2.80 -19.31 -4.21
C ARG A 145 2.41 -19.50 -5.67
N GLY A 146 3.03 -18.77 -6.59
CA GLY A 146 2.73 -18.85 -8.02
C GLY A 146 1.37 -18.29 -8.44
N MET A 147 0.69 -17.52 -7.57
CA MET A 147 -0.67 -17.06 -7.81
C MET A 147 -0.75 -15.61 -8.34
N ALA A 148 0.37 -14.87 -8.42
CA ALA A 148 0.34 -13.46 -8.77
C ALA A 148 -0.37 -13.18 -10.11
N MET A 149 -0.09 -13.94 -11.16
CA MET A 149 -0.72 -13.75 -12.46
C MET A 149 -2.24 -14.01 -12.42
N ALA A 150 -2.68 -15.07 -11.73
CA ALA A 150 -4.10 -15.37 -11.57
C ALA A 150 -4.82 -14.28 -10.77
N ASN A 151 -4.14 -13.71 -9.75
CA ASN A 151 -4.65 -12.61 -8.95
C ASN A 151 -4.75 -11.30 -9.76
N ILE A 152 -3.76 -11.01 -10.61
CA ILE A 152 -3.81 -9.86 -11.53
C ILE A 152 -5.02 -9.96 -12.47
N ILE A 153 -5.24 -11.13 -13.09
CA ILE A 153 -6.40 -11.35 -13.97
C ILE A 153 -7.71 -11.14 -13.19
N ALA A 154 -7.82 -11.71 -11.98
CA ALA A 154 -9.01 -11.56 -11.15
C ALA A 154 -9.26 -10.09 -10.74
N ALA A 155 -8.21 -9.32 -10.51
CA ALA A 155 -8.30 -7.89 -10.22
C ALA A 155 -8.72 -7.08 -11.46
N MET A 156 -8.18 -7.41 -12.64
CA MET A 156 -8.59 -6.78 -13.91
C MET A 156 -10.06 -7.06 -14.23
N ASP A 157 -10.52 -8.29 -14.01
CA ASP A 157 -11.94 -8.68 -14.17
C ASP A 157 -12.87 -7.87 -13.24
N ALA A 158 -12.36 -7.45 -12.07
CA ALA A 158 -13.09 -6.60 -11.14
C ALA A 158 -13.04 -5.10 -11.50
N GLY A 159 -12.24 -4.70 -12.52
CA GLY A 159 -12.12 -3.32 -12.98
C GLY A 159 -10.85 -2.59 -12.55
N MET A 160 -9.90 -3.26 -11.90
CA MET A 160 -8.61 -2.66 -11.55
C MET A 160 -7.71 -2.50 -12.78
N THR A 161 -7.00 -1.37 -12.88
CA THR A 161 -6.21 -1.02 -14.07
C THR A 161 -4.76 -0.65 -13.79
N ARG A 162 -4.37 -0.52 -12.51
CA ARG A 162 -3.02 -0.08 -12.14
C ARG A 162 -2.33 -1.12 -11.28
N PHE A 163 -1.17 -1.53 -11.72
CA PHE A 163 -0.33 -2.54 -11.07
C PHE A 163 1.10 -2.07 -11.00
N ASP A 164 1.82 -2.45 -9.97
CA ASP A 164 3.28 -2.33 -9.93
C ASP A 164 3.94 -3.71 -9.91
N SER A 165 5.21 -3.76 -10.25
CA SER A 165 5.97 -5.01 -10.31
C SER A 165 7.44 -4.77 -9.97
N ALA A 166 8.14 -5.84 -9.59
CA ALA A 166 9.58 -5.81 -9.38
C ALA A 166 10.31 -6.11 -10.69
N PHE A 167 11.41 -5.39 -10.94
CA PHE A 167 12.28 -5.66 -12.08
C PHE A 167 12.87 -7.07 -11.99
N GLY A 168 12.67 -7.86 -13.04
CA GLY A 168 13.11 -9.26 -13.07
C GLY A 168 12.42 -10.18 -12.05
N GLY A 169 11.30 -9.74 -11.44
CA GLY A 169 10.62 -10.51 -10.39
C GLY A 169 11.40 -10.61 -9.09
N LEU A 170 12.41 -9.75 -8.89
CA LEU A 170 13.23 -9.72 -7.67
C LEU A 170 12.45 -9.07 -6.52
N GLY A 171 12.56 -9.66 -5.35
CA GLY A 171 11.93 -9.19 -4.13
C GLY A 171 11.08 -10.26 -3.46
N GLY A 172 10.74 -10.00 -2.20
CA GLY A 172 9.92 -10.86 -1.36
C GLY A 172 9.89 -10.35 0.07
N CYS A 173 8.91 -10.82 0.83
CA CYS A 173 8.80 -10.61 2.27
C CYS A 173 9.05 -11.91 3.02
#